data_b32420a5097343f7f08333f606b86f7a
#
_entry.id   b32420a5097343f7f08333f606b86f7a
#
_cell.length_a   1.000
_cell.length_b   1.000
_cell.length_c   1.000
_cell.angle_alpha   90.00
_cell.angle_beta   90.00
_cell.angle_gamma   90.00
#
_symmetry.space_group_name_H-M   'P 1'
#
loop_
_entity.id
_entity.type
_entity.pdbx_description
1 polymer ?
#
loop_
_entity_poly.entity_id
_entity_poly.type
_entity_poly.pdbx_seq_one_letter_code
_entity_poly.pdbx_strand_id
1 'polypeptide(L)'
;PHPFGLDGHSDADVLIHALVDAILGAIGEGDIGHHFPDHDPAHKNRCSLDFLEKTILLVKQRGFYLEAADITVVAEQPKLKPYIQEIKIRLQQSIALPCQLNIKATTSEGLGFTGRREGIAAYAVATVTAT
;
A
#
# COMPACT_ATOMS: atom_id res chain seq x y z
N PRO A 1 -15.17 -7.29 7.99
CA PRO A 1 -15.39 -6.13 7.11
C PRO A 1 -14.12 -5.36 6.84
N HIS A 2 -14.09 -4.74 5.72
CA HIS A 2 -12.97 -3.96 5.28
C HIS A 2 -13.00 -2.57 5.93
N PRO A 3 -11.86 -1.99 6.31
CA PRO A 3 -11.83 -0.68 6.98
C PRO A 3 -12.15 0.51 6.07
N PHE A 4 -12.20 0.30 4.76
CA PHE A 4 -12.50 1.35 3.79
C PHE A 4 -13.88 1.17 3.19
N GLY A 5 -14.46 2.24 2.64
CA GLY A 5 -15.73 2.15 1.95
C GLY A 5 -15.64 1.26 0.70
N LEU A 6 -16.80 0.76 0.24
CA LEU A 6 -16.84 -0.17 -0.90
C LEU A 6 -16.16 0.37 -2.15
N ASP A 7 -16.39 1.65 -2.47
CA ASP A 7 -15.88 2.25 -3.70
C ASP A 7 -14.38 2.42 -3.69
N GLY A 8 -13.76 2.62 -2.52
CA GLY A 8 -12.32 2.78 -2.40
C GLY A 8 -11.57 1.50 -2.04
N HIS A 9 -12.29 0.40 -1.85
CA HIS A 9 -11.76 -0.83 -1.29
C HIS A 9 -10.63 -1.43 -2.13
N SER A 10 -10.88 -1.72 -3.41
CA SER A 10 -9.87 -2.38 -4.25
C SER A 10 -8.69 -1.46 -4.55
N ASP A 11 -8.95 -0.16 -4.71
CA ASP A 11 -7.88 0.81 -4.95
C ASP A 11 -6.98 0.92 -3.71
N ALA A 12 -7.59 0.92 -2.52
CA ALA A 12 -6.84 0.97 -1.26
C ALA A 12 -5.98 -0.29 -1.09
N ASP A 13 -6.52 -1.47 -1.43
CA ASP A 13 -5.74 -2.72 -1.34
C ASP A 13 -4.53 -2.70 -2.27
N VAL A 14 -4.71 -2.25 -3.51
CA VAL A 14 -3.61 -2.15 -4.47
C VAL A 14 -2.54 -1.18 -3.97
N LEU A 15 -2.97 -0.05 -3.42
CA LEU A 15 -2.08 0.96 -2.85
C LEU A 15 -1.25 0.37 -1.70
N ILE A 16 -1.90 -0.35 -0.79
CA ILE A 16 -1.22 -0.91 0.38
C ILE A 16 -0.26 -2.03 -0.04
N HIS A 17 -0.65 -2.86 -1.01
CA HIS A 17 0.25 -3.89 -1.54
C HIS A 17 1.50 -3.28 -2.15
N ALA A 18 1.36 -2.19 -2.91
CA ALA A 18 2.51 -1.49 -3.47
C ALA A 18 3.42 -0.93 -2.36
N LEU A 19 2.83 -0.37 -1.31
CA LEU A 19 3.58 0.16 -0.17
C LEU A 19 4.36 -0.95 0.55
N VAL A 20 3.69 -2.08 0.82
CA VAL A 20 4.33 -3.23 1.47
C VAL A 20 5.51 -3.73 0.64
N ASP A 21 5.33 -3.90 -0.68
CA ASP A 21 6.41 -4.31 -1.57
C ASP A 21 7.59 -3.34 -1.54
N ALA A 22 7.31 -2.05 -1.55
CA ALA A 22 8.36 -1.03 -1.51
C ALA A 22 9.15 -1.09 -0.21
N ILE A 23 8.45 -1.28 0.91
CA ILE A 23 9.09 -1.38 2.23
C ILE A 23 9.97 -2.63 2.31
N LEU A 24 9.42 -3.78 1.88
CA LEU A 24 10.18 -5.04 1.89
C LEU A 24 11.41 -4.92 1.00
N GLY A 25 11.29 -4.30 -0.17
CA GLY A 25 12.43 -4.07 -1.05
C GLY A 25 13.49 -3.18 -0.41
N ALA A 26 13.07 -2.14 0.32
CA ALA A 26 13.99 -1.21 0.97
C ALA A 26 14.85 -1.89 2.05
N ILE A 27 14.33 -2.92 2.71
CA ILE A 27 15.10 -3.66 3.72
C ILE A 27 15.66 -5.00 3.17
N GLY A 28 15.52 -5.24 1.86
CA GLY A 28 16.10 -6.41 1.23
C GLY A 28 15.40 -7.72 1.57
N GLU A 29 14.11 -7.71 1.89
CA GLU A 29 13.37 -8.87 2.37
C GLU A 29 12.44 -9.49 1.32
N GLY A 30 12.72 -9.31 0.05
CA GLY A 30 11.91 -9.89 -1.01
C GLY A 30 10.67 -9.09 -1.33
N ASP A 31 9.53 -9.74 -1.44
CA ASP A 31 8.29 -9.10 -1.82
C ASP A 31 7.09 -9.63 -1.02
N ILE A 32 5.92 -9.05 -1.28
CA ILE A 32 4.70 -9.42 -0.56
C ILE A 32 4.30 -10.88 -0.83
N GLY A 33 4.51 -11.38 -2.05
CA GLY A 33 4.19 -12.77 -2.39
C GLY A 33 5.06 -13.77 -1.64
N HIS A 34 6.29 -13.41 -1.34
CA HIS A 34 7.20 -14.25 -0.56
C HIS A 34 6.73 -14.36 0.91
N HIS A 35 6.32 -13.24 1.51
CA HIS A 35 5.93 -13.21 2.92
C HIS A 35 4.46 -13.56 3.13
N PHE A 36 3.59 -13.28 2.17
CA PHE A 36 2.15 -13.46 2.26
C PHE A 36 1.63 -14.15 1.00
N PRO A 37 1.90 -15.47 0.83
CA PRO A 37 1.49 -16.17 -0.40
C PRO A 37 -0.02 -16.12 -0.61
N ASP A 38 -0.45 -15.78 -1.81
CA ASP A 38 -1.86 -15.67 -2.17
C ASP A 38 -2.61 -17.00 -2.01
N HIS A 39 -1.91 -18.12 -2.24
CA HIS A 39 -2.52 -19.43 -2.16
C HIS A 39 -2.73 -19.92 -0.73
N ASP A 40 -2.22 -19.20 0.27
CA ASP A 40 -2.39 -19.58 1.67
C ASP A 40 -3.79 -19.17 2.15
N PRO A 41 -4.66 -20.15 2.50
CA PRO A 41 -6.01 -19.83 2.97
C PRO A 41 -6.04 -18.91 4.19
N ALA A 42 -4.98 -18.90 5.00
CA ALA A 42 -4.90 -18.03 6.17
C ALA A 42 -4.87 -16.55 5.80
N HIS A 43 -4.46 -16.23 4.57
CA HIS A 43 -4.35 -14.84 4.11
C HIS A 43 -5.48 -14.42 3.19
N LYS A 44 -6.32 -15.34 2.76
CA LYS A 44 -7.31 -15.09 1.71
C LYS A 44 -8.26 -13.94 2.01
N ASN A 45 -8.70 -13.82 3.25
CA ASN A 45 -9.69 -12.83 3.66
C ASN A 45 -9.11 -11.76 4.58
N ARG A 46 -7.80 -11.66 4.65
CA ARG A 46 -7.17 -10.67 5.50
C ARG A 46 -7.30 -9.28 4.92
N CYS A 47 -7.50 -8.31 5.82
CA CYS A 47 -7.39 -6.91 5.47
C CYS A 47 -5.92 -6.61 5.13
N SER A 48 -5.70 -5.85 4.06
CA SER A 48 -4.35 -5.48 3.63
C SER A 48 -3.57 -4.69 4.70
N LEU A 49 -4.27 -4.00 5.60
CA LEU A 49 -3.62 -3.31 6.72
C LEU A 49 -2.90 -4.28 7.66
N ASP A 50 -3.38 -5.52 7.77
CA ASP A 50 -2.68 -6.54 8.57
C ASP A 50 -1.30 -6.84 7.99
N PHE A 51 -1.19 -6.90 6.67
CA PHE A 51 0.09 -7.10 5.99
C PHE A 51 1.04 -5.93 6.26
N LEU A 52 0.50 -4.72 6.23
CA LEU A 52 1.31 -3.53 6.53
C LEU A 52 1.82 -3.58 7.96
N GLU A 53 0.97 -3.89 8.93
CA GLU A 53 1.38 -3.98 10.34
C GLU A 53 2.49 -5.00 10.54
N LYS A 54 2.37 -6.18 9.91
CA LYS A 54 3.39 -7.22 9.98
C LYS A 54 4.70 -6.77 9.33
N THR A 55 4.59 -6.05 8.23
CA THR A 55 5.76 -5.52 7.52
C THR A 55 6.48 -4.48 8.37
N ILE A 56 5.75 -3.59 9.03
CA ILE A 56 6.34 -2.60 9.93
C ILE A 56 7.06 -3.28 11.11
N LEU A 57 6.49 -4.34 11.64
CA LEU A 57 7.15 -5.12 12.69
C LEU A 57 8.48 -5.71 12.18
N LEU A 58 8.49 -6.23 10.96
CA LEU A 58 9.72 -6.76 10.36
C LEU A 58 10.76 -5.67 10.18
N VAL A 59 10.36 -4.49 9.73
CA VAL A 59 11.25 -3.32 9.60
C VAL A 59 11.94 -3.03 10.92
N LYS A 60 11.16 -3.00 12.00
CA LYS A 60 11.68 -2.77 13.34
C LYS A 60 12.67 -3.86 13.76
N GLN A 61 12.34 -5.12 13.50
CA GLN A 61 13.20 -6.26 13.84
C GLN A 61 14.53 -6.19 13.09
N ARG A 62 14.56 -5.60 11.91
CA ARG A 62 15.78 -5.44 11.11
C ARG A 62 16.57 -4.18 11.48
N GLY A 63 16.13 -3.41 12.45
CA GLY A 63 16.85 -2.23 12.92
C GLY A 63 16.58 -0.97 12.11
N PHE A 64 15.41 -0.88 11.48
CA PHE A 64 15.01 0.28 10.68
C PHE A 64 13.65 0.81 11.11
N TYR A 65 13.33 1.99 10.61
CA TYR A 65 11.95 2.52 10.69
C TYR A 65 11.59 3.15 9.34
N LEU A 66 10.30 3.17 9.05
CA LEU A 66 9.80 3.79 7.82
C LEU A 66 9.73 5.31 8.04
N GLU A 67 10.55 6.04 7.31
CA GLU A 67 10.62 7.50 7.45
C GLU A 67 9.62 8.20 6.54
N ALA A 68 9.48 7.74 5.30
CA ALA A 68 8.63 8.38 4.31
C ALA A 68 8.17 7.38 3.26
N ALA A 69 7.01 7.65 2.67
CA ALA A 69 6.54 6.89 1.52
C ALA A 69 5.75 7.80 0.58
N ASP A 70 5.95 7.60 -0.72
CA ASP A 70 5.22 8.29 -1.76
C ASP A 70 4.54 7.24 -2.63
N ILE A 71 3.22 7.33 -2.76
CA ILE A 71 2.41 6.33 -3.43
C ILE A 71 1.58 7.00 -4.52
N THR A 72 1.61 6.41 -5.72
CA THR A 72 0.81 6.89 -6.85
C THR A 72 -0.10 5.77 -7.32
N VAL A 73 -1.40 6.05 -7.38
CA VAL A 73 -2.39 5.14 -7.93
C VAL A 73 -2.82 5.67 -9.29
N VAL A 74 -2.75 4.82 -10.31
CA VAL A 74 -3.18 5.14 -11.66
C VAL A 74 -4.46 4.39 -11.96
N ALA A 75 -5.54 5.13 -12.19
CA ALA A 75 -6.85 4.59 -12.51
C ALA A 75 -7.64 5.63 -13.28
N GLU A 76 -8.38 5.20 -14.31
CA GLU A 76 -9.10 6.14 -15.16
C GLU A 76 -10.24 6.84 -14.43
N GLN A 77 -10.86 6.16 -13.50
CA GLN A 77 -11.84 6.75 -12.61
C GLN A 77 -11.29 6.66 -11.19
N PRO A 78 -10.58 7.71 -10.72
CA PRO A 78 -9.94 7.64 -9.41
C PRO A 78 -10.97 7.73 -8.29
N LYS A 79 -11.52 6.60 -7.91
CA LYS A 79 -12.44 6.49 -6.79
C LYS A 79 -11.75 6.73 -5.46
N LEU A 80 -10.43 6.81 -5.49
CA LEU A 80 -9.61 6.97 -4.31
C LEU A 80 -9.61 8.40 -3.78
N LYS A 81 -9.75 9.41 -4.65
CA LYS A 81 -9.61 10.82 -4.26
C LYS A 81 -10.41 11.21 -3.02
N PRO A 82 -11.71 10.85 -2.92
CA PRO A 82 -12.48 11.22 -1.72
C PRO A 82 -11.99 10.57 -0.44
N TYR A 83 -11.18 9.51 -0.55
CA TYR A 83 -10.76 8.70 0.59
C TYR A 83 -9.30 8.90 0.97
N ILE A 84 -8.56 9.75 0.26
CA ILE A 84 -7.10 9.88 0.48
C ILE A 84 -6.79 10.22 1.93
N GLN A 85 -7.49 11.19 2.52
CA GLN A 85 -7.21 11.57 3.91
C GLN A 85 -7.51 10.45 4.89
N GLU A 86 -8.61 9.74 4.70
CA GLU A 86 -8.94 8.60 5.54
C GLU A 86 -7.90 7.50 5.42
N ILE A 87 -7.46 7.22 4.20
CA ILE A 87 -6.44 6.21 3.96
C ILE A 87 -5.13 6.59 4.65
N LYS A 88 -4.71 7.85 4.55
CA LYS A 88 -3.50 8.33 5.23
C LYS A 88 -3.58 8.11 6.73
N ILE A 89 -4.72 8.43 7.33
CA ILE A 89 -4.93 8.26 8.77
C ILE A 89 -4.80 6.78 9.12
N ARG A 90 -5.42 5.89 8.36
CA ARG A 90 -5.36 4.46 8.61
C ARG A 90 -3.96 3.90 8.46
N LEU A 91 -3.24 4.33 7.42
CA LEU A 91 -1.85 3.93 7.23
C LEU A 91 -0.97 4.39 8.37
N GLN A 92 -1.14 5.65 8.80
CA GLN A 92 -0.35 6.18 9.90
C GLN A 92 -0.61 5.42 11.20
N GLN A 93 -1.85 5.02 11.45
CA GLN A 93 -2.18 4.20 12.62
C GLN A 93 -1.49 2.84 12.56
N SER A 94 -1.46 2.20 11.38
CA SER A 94 -0.82 0.91 11.20
C SER A 94 0.71 0.99 11.29
N ILE A 95 1.29 2.08 10.86
CA ILE A 95 2.74 2.31 10.92
C ILE A 95 3.17 2.61 12.35
N ALA A 96 2.33 3.32 13.10
CA ALA A 96 2.49 3.65 14.52
C ALA A 96 3.57 4.66 14.86
N LEU A 97 4.63 4.78 14.05
CA LEU A 97 5.67 5.80 14.22
C LEU A 97 5.43 6.92 13.22
N PRO A 98 5.82 8.17 13.54
CA PRO A 98 5.65 9.27 12.59
C PRO A 98 6.32 8.94 11.25
N CYS A 99 5.55 9.10 10.18
CA CYS A 99 5.99 8.81 8.83
C CYS A 99 5.41 9.84 7.89
N GLN A 100 6.24 10.37 7.00
CA GLN A 100 5.78 11.31 5.99
C GLN A 100 5.14 10.53 4.85
N LEU A 101 3.82 10.59 4.76
CA LEU A 101 3.06 9.87 3.74
C LEU A 101 2.52 10.84 2.70
N ASN A 102 2.70 10.49 1.43
CA ASN A 102 2.09 11.22 0.31
C ASN A 102 1.36 10.23 -0.59
N ILE A 103 0.12 10.54 -0.94
CA ILE A 103 -0.71 9.69 -1.79
C ILE A 103 -1.24 10.53 -2.93
N LYS A 104 -1.02 10.07 -4.15
CA LYS A 104 -1.50 10.71 -5.37
C LYS A 104 -2.37 9.75 -6.16
N ALA A 105 -3.45 10.26 -6.73
CA ALA A 105 -4.28 9.51 -7.66
C ALA A 105 -4.29 10.24 -8.99
N THR A 106 -4.06 9.52 -10.08
CA THR A 106 -3.99 10.11 -11.41
C THR A 106 -4.61 9.15 -12.44
N THR A 107 -4.81 9.66 -13.66
CA THR A 107 -5.25 8.81 -14.79
C THR A 107 -4.10 8.64 -15.77
N SER A 108 -4.27 7.71 -16.72
CA SER A 108 -3.35 7.55 -17.85
C SER A 108 -3.91 8.25 -19.12
N GLU A 109 -4.90 9.11 -18.94
CA GLU A 109 -5.52 9.86 -20.03
C GLU A 109 -6.07 8.96 -21.13
N GLY A 110 -6.73 7.85 -20.74
CA GLY A 110 -7.34 6.91 -21.66
C GLY A 110 -6.38 5.91 -22.30
N LEU A 111 -5.11 5.92 -21.91
CA LEU A 111 -4.11 5.06 -22.52
C LEU A 111 -3.88 3.79 -21.73
N GLY A 112 -3.62 2.68 -22.42
CA GLY A 112 -3.29 1.40 -21.83
C GLY A 112 -4.46 0.73 -21.10
N PHE A 113 -4.14 -0.28 -20.30
CA PHE A 113 -5.18 -1.04 -19.60
C PHE A 113 -5.89 -0.20 -18.53
N THR A 114 -5.19 0.70 -17.89
CA THR A 114 -5.80 1.61 -16.91
C THR A 114 -6.75 2.58 -17.61
N GLY A 115 -6.35 3.08 -18.78
CA GLY A 115 -7.20 3.97 -19.57
C GLY A 115 -8.43 3.29 -20.11
N ARG A 116 -8.37 1.99 -20.36
CA ARG A 116 -9.50 1.17 -20.79
C ARG A 116 -10.35 0.68 -19.63
N ARG A 117 -10.02 1.07 -18.40
CA ARG A 117 -10.71 0.64 -17.17
C ARG A 117 -10.66 -0.87 -16.96
N GLU A 118 -9.60 -1.51 -17.46
CA GLU A 118 -9.38 -2.95 -17.29
C GLU A 118 -8.65 -3.29 -16.00
N GLY A 119 -8.13 -2.28 -15.32
CA GLY A 119 -7.45 -2.46 -14.07
C GLY A 119 -6.87 -1.16 -13.54
N ILE A 120 -6.21 -1.24 -12.39
CA ILE A 120 -5.52 -0.12 -11.77
C ILE A 120 -4.09 -0.52 -11.50
N ALA A 121 -3.21 0.46 -11.40
CA ALA A 121 -1.82 0.25 -11.07
C ALA A 121 -1.44 1.16 -9.91
N ALA A 122 -0.54 0.70 -9.05
CA ALA A 122 0.00 1.51 -7.97
C ALA A 122 1.50 1.39 -7.93
N TYR A 123 2.16 2.50 -7.67
CA TYR A 123 3.61 2.59 -7.53
C TYR A 123 3.93 3.23 -6.20
N ALA A 124 4.91 2.68 -5.49
CA ALA A 124 5.30 3.22 -4.20
C ALA A 124 6.82 3.31 -4.11
N VAL A 125 7.29 4.36 -3.46
CA VAL A 125 8.67 4.52 -3.07
C VAL A 125 8.69 4.68 -1.56
N ALA A 126 9.51 3.92 -0.87
CA ALA A 126 9.62 3.97 0.58
C ALA A 126 11.06 4.29 0.98
N THR A 127 11.20 5.15 1.98
CA THR A 127 12.49 5.46 2.59
C THR A 127 12.51 4.90 3.99
N VAL A 128 13.46 4.02 4.26
CA VAL A 128 13.69 3.49 5.61
C VAL A 128 15.02 4.03 6.13
N THR A 129 15.07 4.21 7.44
CA THR A 129 16.23 4.78 8.11
C THR A 129 16.63 3.83 9.24
N ALA A 130 17.93 3.66 9.44
CA ALA A 130 18.45 2.84 10.54
C ALA A 130 18.15 3.50 11.87
N THR A 131 17.73 2.68 12.82
CA THR A 131 17.48 3.16 14.19
C THR A 131 18.77 3.34 14.98
#